data_b1dd7660c5fcb87209d858feca70aa13
#
_entry.id   b1dd7660c5fcb87209d858feca70aa13
#
_cell.length_a   1.000
_cell.length_b   1.000
_cell.length_c   1.000
_cell.angle_alpha   90.00
_cell.angle_beta   90.00
_cell.angle_gamma   90.00
#
_symmetry.space_group_name_H-M   'P 1'
#
loop_
_entity.id
_entity.type
_entity.pdbx_description
1 polymer ?
#
loop_
_entity_poly.entity_id
_entity_poly.type
_entity_poly.pdbx_seq_one_letter_code
_entity_poly.pdbx_strand_id
1 'polypeptide(L)'
;MDQAHFDEDRDELLTRIHEENVSYIMNPGVDIETSEAAIALAEKYDWIYAAVAYYPQETRFLDEEKFARIKELAQHPKVVAIGEIGLDYYWEDTPHDVQQYWFRRQIQLAIELGKPICIHDREAHGDVMRILDEEGAFEKTRVLMHCYSGSAPMAKELLAKGCYFSIAGPVTY
;
A
#
# COMPACT_ATOMS: atom_id res chain seq x y z
N MET A 1 7.49 1.67 10.03
CA MET A 1 7.87 2.37 11.31
C MET A 1 7.34 1.62 12.54
N ASP A 2 6.40 0.72 12.38
CA ASP A 2 5.82 -0.16 13.43
C ASP A 2 6.66 -1.40 13.76
N GLN A 3 7.69 -1.70 12.96
CA GLN A 3 8.54 -2.89 13.14
C GLN A 3 9.37 -2.84 14.44
N ALA A 4 9.56 -4.01 15.05
CA ALA A 4 10.20 -4.17 16.37
C ALA A 4 11.63 -3.62 16.47
N HIS A 5 12.39 -3.56 15.37
CA HIS A 5 13.74 -3.00 15.38
C HIS A 5 13.78 -1.48 15.67
N PHE A 6 12.63 -0.79 15.62
CA PHE A 6 12.51 0.61 16.02
C PHE A 6 11.99 0.80 17.44
N ASP A 7 11.71 -0.28 18.21
CA ASP A 7 11.05 -0.15 19.52
C ASP A 7 11.83 0.69 20.52
N GLU A 8 13.17 0.64 20.46
CA GLU A 8 14.04 1.35 21.40
C GLU A 8 14.14 2.87 21.12
N ASP A 9 14.05 3.29 19.83
CA ASP A 9 14.32 4.67 19.42
C ASP A 9 13.22 5.31 18.56
N ARG A 10 12.10 4.62 18.34
CA ARG A 10 11.00 5.05 17.44
C ARG A 10 10.55 6.48 17.69
N ASP A 11 10.28 6.83 18.94
CA ASP A 11 9.73 8.15 19.27
C ASP A 11 10.77 9.26 19.03
N GLU A 12 12.04 9.01 19.35
CA GLU A 12 13.14 9.93 19.07
C GLU A 12 13.35 10.08 17.56
N LEU A 13 13.39 8.96 16.84
CA LEU A 13 13.55 8.95 15.39
C LEU A 13 12.41 9.71 14.69
N LEU A 14 11.15 9.43 15.06
CA LEU A 14 9.99 10.11 14.49
C LEU A 14 10.02 11.60 14.76
N THR A 15 10.35 12.03 15.98
CA THR A 15 10.49 13.45 16.32
C THR A 15 11.55 14.11 15.44
N ARG A 16 12.73 13.51 15.35
CA ARG A 16 13.85 14.04 14.56
C ARG A 16 13.49 14.19 13.07
N ILE A 17 12.91 13.16 12.43
CA ILE A 17 12.58 13.25 11.00
C ILE A 17 11.47 14.27 10.72
N HIS A 18 10.56 14.47 11.67
CA HIS A 18 9.54 15.51 11.55
C HIS A 18 10.16 16.92 11.63
N GLU A 19 11.09 17.14 12.56
CA GLU A 19 11.86 18.37 12.66
C GLU A 19 12.75 18.61 11.43
N GLU A 20 13.22 17.55 10.76
CA GLU A 20 13.99 17.57 9.51
C GLU A 20 13.13 17.70 8.24
N ASN A 21 11.89 18.23 8.37
CA ASN A 21 10.93 18.53 7.29
C ASN A 21 10.17 17.36 6.68
N VAL A 22 10.05 16.22 7.34
CA VAL A 22 9.06 15.20 6.97
C VAL A 22 7.70 15.61 7.55
N SER A 23 6.85 16.25 6.74
CA SER A 23 5.57 16.78 7.19
C SER A 23 4.54 15.68 7.48
N TYR A 24 4.55 14.59 6.71
CA TYR A 24 3.59 13.48 6.86
C TYR A 24 4.23 12.15 6.55
N ILE A 25 3.77 11.11 7.26
CA ILE A 25 4.09 9.71 6.96
C ILE A 25 2.78 8.93 6.73
N MET A 26 2.73 8.11 5.71
CA MET A 26 1.75 7.03 5.56
C MET A 26 2.47 5.71 5.82
N ASN A 27 2.07 5.00 6.89
CA ASN A 27 2.65 3.72 7.30
C ASN A 27 1.73 2.58 6.82
N PRO A 28 2.15 1.74 5.85
CA PRO A 28 1.33 0.66 5.35
C PRO A 28 1.47 -0.60 6.20
N GLY A 29 0.34 -1.22 6.55
CA GLY A 29 0.27 -2.59 7.02
C GLY A 29 0.34 -3.58 5.85
N VAL A 30 0.78 -4.80 6.12
CA VAL A 30 0.91 -5.89 5.14
C VAL A 30 -0.03 -7.08 5.44
N ASP A 31 -0.62 -7.08 6.63
CA ASP A 31 -1.61 -8.02 7.16
C ASP A 31 -2.47 -7.34 8.23
N ILE A 32 -3.28 -8.10 9.00
CA ILE A 32 -4.13 -7.54 10.07
C ILE A 32 -3.27 -6.96 11.20
N GLU A 33 -2.29 -7.72 11.69
CA GLU A 33 -1.49 -7.35 12.85
C GLU A 33 -0.71 -6.05 12.59
N THR A 34 -0.04 -5.97 11.47
CA THR A 34 0.71 -4.77 11.05
C THR A 34 -0.20 -3.61 10.69
N SER A 35 -1.40 -3.87 10.15
CA SER A 35 -2.42 -2.83 9.92
C SER A 35 -2.93 -2.22 11.22
N GLU A 36 -3.19 -3.04 12.24
CA GLU A 36 -3.57 -2.57 13.57
C GLU A 36 -2.42 -1.78 14.23
N ALA A 37 -1.18 -2.25 14.11
CA ALA A 37 -0.01 -1.53 14.59
C ALA A 37 0.21 -0.18 13.87
N ALA A 38 -0.03 -0.13 12.56
CA ALA A 38 0.04 1.11 11.79
C ALA A 38 -1.03 2.13 12.23
N ILE A 39 -2.24 1.69 12.53
CA ILE A 39 -3.30 2.53 13.08
C ILE A 39 -2.91 3.04 14.47
N ALA A 40 -2.45 2.18 15.37
CA ALA A 40 -2.04 2.56 16.71
C ALA A 40 -0.91 3.61 16.70
N LEU A 41 0.06 3.46 15.77
CA LEU A 41 1.09 4.46 15.56
C LEU A 41 0.51 5.79 15.05
N ALA A 42 -0.43 5.74 14.11
CA ALA A 42 -1.08 6.92 13.55
C ALA A 42 -1.96 7.67 14.57
N GLU A 43 -2.55 6.97 15.55
CA GLU A 43 -3.29 7.58 16.65
C GLU A 43 -2.39 8.37 17.60
N LYS A 44 -1.13 7.94 17.76
CA LYS A 44 -0.15 8.57 18.65
C LYS A 44 0.40 9.89 18.08
N TYR A 45 0.39 10.06 16.75
CA TYR A 45 0.97 11.23 16.08
C TYR A 45 0.01 11.84 15.06
N ASP A 46 -0.26 13.13 15.16
CA ASP A 46 -1.22 13.82 14.29
C ASP A 46 -0.83 13.82 12.80
N TRP A 47 0.46 13.78 12.51
CA TRP A 47 1.05 13.82 11.18
C TRP A 47 1.33 12.43 10.59
N ILE A 48 1.05 11.35 11.32
CA ILE A 48 1.15 9.98 10.83
C ILE A 48 -0.24 9.45 10.48
N TYR A 49 -0.31 8.77 9.36
CA TYR A 49 -1.49 8.10 8.83
C TYR A 49 -1.17 6.63 8.53
N ALA A 50 -2.20 5.81 8.43
CA ALA A 50 -2.07 4.39 8.09
C ALA A 50 -2.63 4.10 6.70
N ALA A 51 -2.10 3.07 6.06
CA ALA A 51 -2.78 2.32 5.02
C ALA A 51 -2.94 0.87 5.51
N VAL A 52 -4.02 0.22 5.13
CA VAL A 52 -4.34 -1.14 5.58
C VAL A 52 -4.64 -2.03 4.40
N ALA A 53 -4.09 -3.25 4.41
CA ALA A 53 -4.28 -4.21 3.33
C ALA A 53 -3.67 -5.58 3.66
N TYR A 54 -3.75 -6.48 2.69
CA TYR A 54 -2.89 -7.65 2.59
C TYR A 54 -1.91 -7.48 1.42
N TYR A 55 -0.63 -7.52 1.75
CA TYR A 55 0.48 -7.48 0.79
C TYR A 55 0.45 -8.73 -0.13
N PRO A 56 0.88 -8.65 -1.40
CA PRO A 56 0.78 -9.77 -2.35
C PRO A 56 1.20 -11.13 -1.80
N GLN A 57 2.35 -11.22 -1.15
CA GLN A 57 2.87 -12.48 -0.63
C GLN A 57 2.10 -13.01 0.59
N GLU A 58 1.39 -12.14 1.32
CA GLU A 58 0.58 -12.52 2.48
C GLU A 58 -0.84 -12.95 2.08
N THR A 59 -1.24 -12.72 0.81
CA THR A 59 -2.60 -13.06 0.35
C THR A 59 -2.90 -14.56 0.35
N ARG A 60 -1.89 -15.43 0.41
CA ARG A 60 -2.06 -16.88 0.64
C ARG A 60 -2.74 -17.22 1.97
N PHE A 61 -2.66 -16.31 2.94
CA PHE A 61 -3.27 -16.44 4.26
C PHE A 61 -4.58 -15.68 4.40
N LEU A 62 -4.98 -14.93 3.36
CA LEU A 62 -6.19 -14.13 3.36
C LEU A 62 -7.42 -14.98 3.04
N ASP A 63 -8.46 -14.81 3.81
CA ASP A 63 -9.79 -15.40 3.63
C ASP A 63 -10.87 -14.32 3.79
N GLU A 64 -12.13 -14.69 3.65
CA GLU A 64 -13.24 -13.74 3.70
C GLU A 64 -13.41 -13.11 5.10
N GLU A 65 -13.11 -13.83 6.18
CA GLU A 65 -13.16 -13.31 7.54
C GLU A 65 -12.11 -12.22 7.77
N LYS A 66 -10.87 -12.51 7.38
CA LYS A 66 -9.76 -11.56 7.44
C LYS A 66 -9.97 -10.37 6.52
N PHE A 67 -10.53 -10.60 5.33
CA PHE A 67 -10.88 -9.51 4.42
C PHE A 67 -11.96 -8.60 5.00
N ALA A 68 -12.97 -9.16 5.68
CA ALA A 68 -13.97 -8.38 6.42
C ALA A 68 -13.31 -7.53 7.53
N ARG A 69 -12.28 -8.07 8.22
CA ARG A 69 -11.52 -7.31 9.22
C ARG A 69 -10.75 -6.15 8.59
N ILE A 70 -10.09 -6.35 7.45
CA ILE A 70 -9.45 -5.24 6.71
C ILE A 70 -10.47 -4.17 6.33
N LYS A 71 -11.66 -4.55 5.87
CA LYS A 71 -12.76 -3.61 5.56
C LYS A 71 -13.19 -2.80 6.78
N GLU A 72 -13.22 -3.41 7.96
CA GLU A 72 -13.51 -2.71 9.22
C GLU A 72 -12.38 -1.72 9.57
N LEU A 73 -11.12 -2.18 9.57
CA LEU A 73 -9.96 -1.33 9.85
C LEU A 73 -9.86 -0.15 8.88
N ALA A 74 -10.20 -0.37 7.62
CA ALA A 74 -10.18 0.66 6.58
C ALA A 74 -11.15 1.83 6.86
N GLN A 75 -12.12 1.69 7.75
CA GLN A 75 -13.04 2.77 8.13
C GLN A 75 -12.47 3.70 9.20
N HIS A 76 -11.34 3.35 9.81
CA HIS A 76 -10.71 4.17 10.83
C HIS A 76 -10.30 5.55 10.27
N PRO A 77 -10.51 6.68 11.00
CA PRO A 77 -10.22 8.04 10.51
C PRO A 77 -8.75 8.25 10.11
N LYS A 78 -7.83 7.58 10.76
CA LYS A 78 -6.39 7.65 10.44
C LYS A 78 -5.97 6.79 9.26
N VAL A 79 -6.84 5.93 8.74
CA VAL A 79 -6.58 5.14 7.53
C VAL A 79 -6.94 5.95 6.31
N VAL A 80 -5.92 6.32 5.53
CA VAL A 80 -6.07 7.21 4.36
C VAL A 80 -5.97 6.50 3.01
N ALA A 81 -5.58 5.22 2.98
CA ALA A 81 -5.46 4.44 1.75
C ALA A 81 -5.70 2.94 2.01
N ILE A 82 -6.02 2.20 0.95
CA ILE A 82 -5.90 0.75 0.92
C ILE A 82 -4.53 0.43 0.30
N GLY A 83 -3.71 -0.25 1.05
CA GLY A 83 -2.33 -0.56 0.64
C GLY A 83 -1.46 -1.05 1.82
N GLU A 84 -0.41 -1.77 1.48
CA GLU A 84 0.16 -1.96 0.16
C GLU A 84 -0.46 -3.18 -0.52
N ILE A 85 -1.07 -3.01 -1.69
CA ILE A 85 -1.72 -4.06 -2.49
C ILE A 85 -1.04 -4.15 -3.86
N GLY A 86 -1.22 -5.23 -4.58
CA GLY A 86 -0.63 -5.37 -5.92
C GLY A 86 -0.16 -6.77 -6.21
N LEU A 87 0.97 -6.88 -6.95
CA LEU A 87 1.54 -8.15 -7.37
C LEU A 87 3.06 -8.17 -7.15
N ASP A 88 3.55 -9.31 -6.67
CA ASP A 88 4.97 -9.61 -6.52
C ASP A 88 5.27 -10.96 -7.14
N TYR A 89 5.88 -10.96 -8.32
CA TYR A 89 6.24 -12.19 -9.04
C TYR A 89 7.71 -12.58 -8.85
N TYR A 90 8.45 -11.80 -8.08
CA TYR A 90 9.82 -12.11 -7.72
C TYR A 90 9.90 -13.30 -6.73
N TRP A 91 8.96 -13.36 -5.79
CA TRP A 91 8.84 -14.45 -4.82
C TRP A 91 7.77 -15.44 -5.27
N GLU A 92 8.04 -16.73 -5.12
CA GLU A 92 7.15 -17.82 -5.56
C GLU A 92 6.26 -18.38 -4.44
N ASP A 93 6.24 -17.74 -3.27
CA ASP A 93 5.54 -18.26 -2.08
C ASP A 93 4.02 -18.22 -2.22
N THR A 94 3.49 -17.25 -2.94
CA THR A 94 2.04 -17.08 -3.17
C THR A 94 1.74 -17.22 -4.65
N PRO A 95 0.84 -18.14 -5.07
CA PRO A 95 0.45 -18.30 -6.47
C PRO A 95 -0.05 -17.00 -7.09
N HIS A 96 0.30 -16.76 -8.36
CA HIS A 96 -0.05 -15.50 -9.06
C HIS A 96 -1.56 -15.28 -9.18
N ASP A 97 -2.34 -16.34 -9.39
CA ASP A 97 -3.80 -16.27 -9.47
C ASP A 97 -4.43 -15.86 -8.12
N VAL A 98 -3.87 -16.32 -7.00
CA VAL A 98 -4.28 -15.91 -5.65
C VAL A 98 -3.98 -14.43 -5.42
N GLN A 99 -2.76 -13.98 -5.79
CA GLN A 99 -2.40 -12.56 -5.72
C GLN A 99 -3.35 -11.70 -6.55
N GLN A 100 -3.60 -12.09 -7.81
CA GLN A 100 -4.50 -11.36 -8.73
C GLN A 100 -5.94 -11.30 -8.21
N TYR A 101 -6.45 -12.40 -7.67
CA TYR A 101 -7.80 -12.45 -7.09
C TYR A 101 -7.95 -11.43 -5.95
N TRP A 102 -7.06 -11.46 -4.97
CA TRP A 102 -7.12 -10.56 -3.83
C TRP A 102 -6.74 -9.12 -4.16
N PHE A 103 -5.88 -8.90 -5.16
CA PHE A 103 -5.58 -7.56 -5.66
C PHE A 103 -6.85 -6.89 -6.19
N ARG A 104 -7.62 -7.58 -7.03
CA ARG A 104 -8.92 -7.09 -7.53
C ARG A 104 -9.90 -6.77 -6.39
N ARG A 105 -10.03 -7.69 -5.43
CA ARG A 105 -10.91 -7.50 -4.28
C ARG A 105 -10.55 -6.27 -3.45
N GLN A 106 -9.28 -6.03 -3.24
CA GLN A 106 -8.79 -4.87 -2.49
C GLN A 106 -8.93 -3.55 -3.28
N ILE A 107 -8.77 -3.56 -4.61
CA ILE A 107 -9.11 -2.41 -5.45
C ILE A 107 -10.60 -2.05 -5.32
N GLN A 108 -11.49 -3.04 -5.42
CA GLN A 108 -12.92 -2.79 -5.30
C GLN A 108 -13.30 -2.27 -3.91
N LEU A 109 -12.66 -2.77 -2.85
CA LEU A 109 -12.83 -2.22 -1.50
C LEU A 109 -12.42 -0.73 -1.43
N ALA A 110 -11.30 -0.37 -2.03
CA ALA A 110 -10.85 1.01 -2.05
C ALA A 110 -11.84 1.93 -2.79
N ILE A 111 -12.36 1.48 -3.93
CA ILE A 111 -13.37 2.19 -4.70
C ILE A 111 -14.67 2.35 -3.88
N GLU A 112 -15.14 1.28 -3.24
CA GLU A 112 -16.33 1.30 -2.36
C GLU A 112 -16.20 2.34 -1.24
N LEU A 113 -15.01 2.43 -0.64
CA LEU A 113 -14.73 3.33 0.48
C LEU A 113 -14.28 4.74 0.04
N GLY A 114 -14.11 4.99 -1.26
CA GLY A 114 -13.59 6.25 -1.79
C GLY A 114 -12.15 6.56 -1.36
N LYS A 115 -11.33 5.54 -1.11
CA LYS A 115 -9.96 5.67 -0.63
C LYS A 115 -8.95 5.44 -1.76
N PRO A 116 -7.82 6.18 -1.78
CA PRO A 116 -6.69 5.90 -2.67
C PRO A 116 -6.14 4.48 -2.48
N ILE A 117 -5.42 4.00 -3.48
CA ILE A 117 -4.68 2.74 -3.42
C ILE A 117 -3.17 2.98 -3.49
N CYS A 118 -2.42 2.22 -2.69
CA CYS A 118 -0.96 2.18 -2.70
C CYS A 118 -0.51 0.85 -3.28
N ILE A 119 0.18 0.89 -4.45
CA ILE A 119 0.44 -0.27 -5.29
C ILE A 119 1.87 -0.74 -5.14
N HIS A 120 2.03 -2.01 -4.76
CA HIS A 120 3.23 -2.79 -4.91
C HIS A 120 3.28 -3.44 -6.30
N ASP A 121 4.41 -3.30 -6.97
CA ASP A 121 4.63 -3.87 -8.28
C ASP A 121 6.08 -4.34 -8.42
N ARG A 122 6.28 -5.65 -8.38
CA ARG A 122 7.59 -6.25 -8.54
C ARG A 122 7.55 -7.40 -9.55
N GLU A 123 8.22 -7.21 -10.69
CA GLU A 123 8.26 -8.15 -11.82
C GLU A 123 6.86 -8.54 -12.37
N ALA A 124 5.85 -7.67 -12.16
CA ALA A 124 4.45 -7.92 -12.50
C ALA A 124 3.78 -6.78 -13.30
N HIS A 125 4.57 -5.84 -13.84
CA HIS A 125 4.09 -4.59 -14.43
C HIS A 125 2.91 -4.76 -15.39
N GLY A 126 2.99 -5.75 -16.29
CA GLY A 126 1.94 -5.99 -17.30
C GLY A 126 0.60 -6.36 -16.66
N ASP A 127 0.62 -7.25 -15.68
CA ASP A 127 -0.59 -7.69 -14.97
C ASP A 127 -1.13 -6.62 -14.03
N VAL A 128 -0.26 -5.87 -13.36
CA VAL A 128 -0.66 -4.72 -12.52
C VAL A 128 -1.41 -3.70 -13.37
N MET A 129 -0.84 -3.27 -14.49
CA MET A 129 -1.47 -2.30 -15.40
C MET A 129 -2.81 -2.81 -15.93
N ARG A 130 -2.85 -4.06 -16.41
CA ARG A 130 -4.07 -4.68 -16.93
C ARG A 130 -5.16 -4.75 -15.85
N ILE A 131 -4.85 -5.17 -14.65
CA ILE A 131 -5.84 -5.29 -13.56
C ILE A 131 -6.35 -3.91 -13.14
N LEU A 132 -5.48 -2.90 -13.02
CA LEU A 132 -5.90 -1.54 -12.70
C LEU A 132 -6.87 -0.98 -13.76
N ASP A 133 -6.61 -1.23 -15.05
CA ASP A 133 -7.53 -0.84 -16.14
C ASP A 133 -8.85 -1.62 -16.08
N GLU A 134 -8.80 -2.94 -15.95
CA GLU A 134 -9.99 -3.82 -15.90
C GLU A 134 -10.93 -3.48 -14.73
N GLU A 135 -10.39 -3.13 -13.57
CA GLU A 135 -11.16 -2.72 -12.39
C GLU A 135 -11.62 -1.25 -12.44
N GLY A 136 -11.13 -0.48 -13.40
CA GLY A 136 -11.42 0.94 -13.54
C GLY A 136 -10.80 1.79 -12.44
N ALA A 137 -9.64 1.38 -11.94
CA ALA A 137 -9.00 2.04 -10.79
C ALA A 137 -8.59 3.49 -11.11
N PHE A 138 -8.09 3.73 -12.33
CA PHE A 138 -7.61 5.05 -12.73
C PHE A 138 -8.71 6.11 -12.80
N GLU A 139 -9.97 5.72 -13.05
CA GLU A 139 -11.12 6.61 -13.14
C GLU A 139 -11.84 6.76 -11.80
N LYS A 140 -11.80 5.71 -10.95
CA LYS A 140 -12.66 5.62 -9.77
C LYS A 140 -11.93 5.93 -8.47
N THR A 141 -10.59 5.87 -8.45
CA THR A 141 -9.80 6.20 -7.27
C THR A 141 -8.46 6.83 -7.66
N ARG A 142 -7.66 7.19 -6.67
CA ARG A 142 -6.29 7.67 -6.87
C ARG A 142 -5.31 6.52 -6.72
N VAL A 143 -4.37 6.42 -7.64
CA VAL A 143 -3.38 5.35 -7.68
C VAL A 143 -2.00 5.91 -7.35
N LEU A 144 -1.36 5.39 -6.32
CA LEU A 144 0.04 5.63 -5.98
C LEU A 144 0.86 4.39 -6.31
N MET A 145 1.79 4.50 -7.25
CA MET A 145 2.79 3.46 -7.51
C MET A 145 3.91 3.59 -6.48
N HIS A 146 3.96 2.64 -5.54
CA HIS A 146 4.91 2.66 -4.43
C HIS A 146 6.28 2.16 -4.87
N CYS A 147 7.36 2.85 -4.43
CA CYS A 147 8.74 2.49 -4.75
C CYS A 147 8.94 2.20 -6.24
N TYR A 148 8.42 3.06 -7.12
CA TYR A 148 8.36 2.82 -8.54
C TYR A 148 9.69 2.35 -9.13
N SER A 149 9.67 1.21 -9.81
CA SER A 149 10.84 0.57 -10.43
C SER A 149 10.66 0.28 -11.94
N GLY A 150 9.55 0.71 -12.51
CA GLY A 150 9.26 0.53 -13.93
C GLY A 150 10.03 1.47 -14.84
N SER A 151 9.81 1.33 -16.15
CA SER A 151 10.49 2.12 -17.17
C SER A 151 9.94 3.56 -17.28
N ALA A 152 10.77 4.47 -17.84
CA ALA A 152 10.32 5.84 -18.10
C ALA A 152 9.13 5.94 -19.10
N PRO A 153 9.00 5.11 -20.15
CA PRO A 153 7.78 5.07 -20.97
C PRO A 153 6.54 4.69 -20.16
N MET A 154 6.61 3.67 -19.32
CA MET A 154 5.50 3.26 -18.43
C MET A 154 5.14 4.37 -17.43
N ALA A 155 6.14 5.06 -16.86
CA ALA A 155 5.87 6.20 -15.97
C ALA A 155 5.08 7.31 -16.68
N LYS A 156 5.40 7.61 -17.96
CA LYS A 156 4.66 8.60 -18.75
C LYS A 156 3.22 8.19 -19.00
N GLU A 157 2.97 6.91 -19.26
CA GLU A 157 1.62 6.37 -19.43
C GLU A 157 0.82 6.50 -18.12
N LEU A 158 1.40 6.08 -17.01
CA LEU A 158 0.78 6.17 -15.67
C LEU A 158 0.50 7.63 -15.26
N LEU A 159 1.44 8.56 -15.54
CA LEU A 159 1.22 9.99 -15.31
C LEU A 159 0.04 10.53 -16.13
N ALA A 160 -0.09 10.10 -17.39
CA ALA A 160 -1.22 10.49 -18.25
C ALA A 160 -2.56 9.96 -17.72
N LYS A 161 -2.55 8.84 -16.96
CA LYS A 161 -3.71 8.28 -16.24
C LYS A 161 -3.92 8.93 -14.85
N GLY A 162 -3.10 9.91 -14.44
CA GLY A 162 -3.23 10.63 -13.17
C GLY A 162 -2.62 9.93 -11.96
N CYS A 163 -1.72 8.96 -12.17
CA CYS A 163 -1.04 8.26 -11.08
C CYS A 163 -0.02 9.14 -10.37
N TYR A 164 0.16 8.86 -9.09
CA TYR A 164 1.24 9.36 -8.24
C TYR A 164 2.35 8.32 -8.12
N PHE A 165 3.55 8.78 -7.76
CA PHE A 165 4.71 7.91 -7.57
C PHE A 165 5.40 8.21 -6.26
N SER A 166 5.85 7.18 -5.57
CA SER A 166 6.89 7.33 -4.55
C SER A 166 8.20 6.74 -5.06
N ILE A 167 9.30 7.38 -4.69
CA ILE A 167 10.65 7.01 -5.10
C ILE A 167 11.41 6.62 -3.85
N ALA A 168 11.99 5.43 -3.85
CA ALA A 168 12.72 4.88 -2.72
C ALA A 168 14.24 4.81 -2.98
N GLY A 169 15.00 4.35 -2.00
CA GLY A 169 16.44 4.23 -2.03
C GLY A 169 17.08 3.64 -3.30
N PRO A 170 16.45 2.66 -4.00
CA PRO A 170 17.00 2.14 -5.27
C PRO A 170 17.27 3.18 -6.36
N VAL A 171 16.64 4.35 -6.33
CA VAL A 171 16.93 5.44 -7.27
C VAL A 171 18.39 5.98 -7.18
N THR A 172 19.07 5.68 -6.10
CA THR A 172 20.44 6.13 -5.84
C THR A 172 21.54 5.18 -6.35
N TYR A 173 21.16 4.06 -6.98
CA TYR A 173 22.10 3.06 -7.53
C TYR A 173 22.21 3.13 -9.04
#